data_5226c15768158ca161cd39c8d8be7eca
#
_entry.id   5226c15768158ca161cd39c8d8be7eca
#
_cell.length_a   1.000
_cell.length_b   1.000
_cell.length_c   1.000
_cell.angle_alpha   90.00
_cell.angle_beta   90.00
_cell.angle_gamma   90.00
#
_symmetry.space_group_name_H-M   'P 1'
#
loop_
_entity.id
_entity.type
_entity.pdbx_description
1 polymer ?
#
loop_
_entity_poly.entity_id
_entity_poly.type
_entity_poly.pdbx_seq_one_letter_code
_entity_poly.pdbx_strand_id
1 'polypeptide(L)'
;MSLHVEIIAVTLFRQNCTLMWDDETNEAVFTDVGGNVPRLLEEAEKRGLHVKAIWLTHGHLDHVGGVAEMTEGNPKIEVLGPHEADRFLLANLTEITKQYNFPPAKPFRPTRWLEEGDELKVGRYAFKVLHIPGHTPGHIVFYCAEAGLLIAGDVLF
;
A
#
# COMPACT_ATOMS: atom_id res chain seq x y z
N MET A 1 18.48 -15.87 -2.48
CA MET A 1 17.03 -15.84 -2.78
C MET A 1 16.30 -15.29 -1.58
N SER A 2 15.92 -14.05 -1.68
CA SER A 2 15.36 -13.37 -0.53
C SER A 2 14.29 -12.36 -0.90
N LEU A 3 13.53 -12.00 0.11
CA LEU A 3 12.59 -10.91 0.05
C LEU A 3 13.34 -9.63 0.36
N HIS A 4 13.25 -8.65 -0.53
CA HIS A 4 13.86 -7.34 -0.35
C HIS A 4 12.80 -6.32 0.03
N VAL A 5 13.19 -5.38 0.88
CA VAL A 5 12.30 -4.31 1.34
C VAL A 5 13.05 -2.98 1.24
N GLU A 6 12.46 -2.03 0.52
CA GLU A 6 12.98 -0.67 0.40
C GLU A 6 11.93 0.28 0.94
N ILE A 7 12.31 1.14 1.86
CA ILE A 7 11.40 2.14 2.44
C ILE A 7 11.66 3.47 1.74
N ILE A 8 10.59 4.05 1.17
CA ILE A 8 10.67 5.29 0.40
C ILE A 8 9.71 6.31 1.03
N ALA A 9 10.26 7.41 1.54
CA ALA A 9 9.44 8.47 2.09
C ALA A 9 8.74 9.23 0.96
N VAL A 10 7.44 9.39 1.06
CA VAL A 10 6.61 10.08 0.08
C VAL A 10 5.75 11.15 0.76
N THR A 11 5.31 12.14 0.02
CA THR A 11 4.47 13.26 0.46
C THR A 11 5.19 14.21 1.42
N LEU A 12 4.55 15.34 1.71
CA LEU A 12 5.06 16.34 2.67
C LEU A 12 5.13 15.80 4.10
N PHE A 13 4.33 14.77 4.41
CA PHE A 13 4.32 14.14 5.73
C PHE A 13 5.41 13.08 5.88
N ARG A 14 6.21 12.84 4.83
CA ARG A 14 7.27 11.83 4.79
C ARG A 14 6.75 10.45 5.21
N GLN A 15 5.54 10.13 4.79
CA GLN A 15 4.96 8.83 5.04
C GLN A 15 5.78 7.76 4.29
N ASN A 16 6.00 6.64 4.92
CA ASN A 16 6.79 5.56 4.35
C ASN A 16 5.96 4.67 3.43
N CYS A 17 6.31 4.69 2.15
CA CYS A 17 5.83 3.70 1.19
C CYS A 17 6.88 2.59 1.13
N THR A 18 6.46 1.35 1.16
CA THR A 18 7.38 0.22 1.11
C THR A 18 7.31 -0.44 -0.26
N LEU A 19 8.47 -0.68 -0.85
CA LEU A 19 8.59 -1.49 -2.07
C LEU A 19 9.19 -2.83 -1.64
N MET A 20 8.45 -3.92 -1.85
CA MET A 20 8.89 -5.27 -1.53
C MET A 20 8.96 -6.12 -2.78
N TRP A 21 9.98 -6.95 -2.90
CA TRP A 21 10.07 -7.87 -4.03
C TRP A 21 10.81 -9.15 -3.68
N ASP A 22 10.46 -10.22 -4.41
CA ASP A 22 11.17 -11.49 -4.37
C ASP A 22 12.23 -11.44 -5.46
N ASP A 23 13.50 -11.56 -5.09
CA ASP A 23 14.62 -11.43 -6.04
C ASP A 23 14.74 -12.60 -7.03
N GLU A 24 14.01 -13.67 -6.82
CA GLU A 24 14.02 -14.79 -7.78
C GLU A 24 12.98 -14.58 -8.89
N THR A 25 11.82 -14.03 -8.57
CA THR A 25 10.74 -13.81 -9.55
C THR A 25 10.68 -12.39 -10.07
N ASN A 26 11.28 -11.44 -9.36
CA ASN A 26 11.18 -9.99 -9.58
C ASN A 26 9.73 -9.47 -9.45
N GLU A 27 8.84 -10.26 -8.84
CA GLU A 27 7.50 -9.79 -8.52
C GLU A 27 7.55 -8.87 -7.31
N ALA A 28 6.88 -7.73 -7.42
CA ALA A 28 6.94 -6.67 -6.43
C ALA A 28 5.56 -6.14 -6.07
N VAL A 29 5.47 -5.56 -4.88
CA VAL A 29 4.29 -4.81 -4.44
C VAL A 29 4.75 -3.52 -3.77
N PHE A 30 3.91 -2.48 -3.88
CA PHE A 30 4.04 -1.28 -3.06
C PHE A 30 3.03 -1.34 -1.93
N THR A 31 3.41 -0.83 -0.76
CA THR A 31 2.46 -0.62 0.32
C THR A 31 2.26 0.87 0.53
N ASP A 32 1.00 1.26 0.78
CA ASP A 32 0.64 2.62 1.17
C ASP A 32 1.21 3.70 0.24
N VAL A 33 0.74 3.70 -1.00
CA VAL A 33 1.14 4.66 -2.03
C VAL A 33 0.45 6.00 -1.77
N GLY A 34 1.10 6.87 -1.00
CA GLY A 34 0.53 8.15 -0.60
C GLY A 34 0.76 9.28 -1.61
N GLY A 35 1.76 9.15 -2.45
CA GLY A 35 2.11 10.18 -3.45
C GLY A 35 3.43 9.87 -4.11
N ASN A 36 4.00 10.86 -4.82
CA ASN A 36 5.28 10.73 -5.54
C ASN A 36 5.31 9.50 -6.46
N VAL A 37 4.21 9.25 -7.15
CA VAL A 37 4.05 8.08 -8.01
C VAL A 37 5.15 7.94 -9.07
N PRO A 38 5.56 9.00 -9.80
CA PRO A 38 6.65 8.87 -10.77
C PRO A 38 7.95 8.35 -10.16
N ARG A 39 8.28 8.81 -8.94
CA ARG A 39 9.48 8.35 -8.24
C ARG A 39 9.37 6.88 -7.87
N LEU A 40 8.20 6.45 -7.39
CA LEU A 40 7.99 5.05 -7.01
C LEU A 40 8.12 4.13 -8.22
N LEU A 41 7.50 4.48 -9.34
CA LEU A 41 7.59 3.70 -10.56
C LEU A 41 9.02 3.64 -11.09
N GLU A 42 9.75 4.75 -11.01
CA GLU A 42 11.16 4.78 -11.40
C GLU A 42 12.01 3.83 -10.55
N GLU A 43 11.77 3.79 -9.23
CA GLU A 43 12.49 2.89 -8.33
C GLU A 43 12.25 1.42 -8.67
N ALA A 44 11.04 1.07 -9.07
CA ALA A 44 10.73 -0.29 -9.52
C ALA A 44 11.37 -0.59 -10.88
N GLU A 45 11.28 0.35 -11.81
CA GLU A 45 11.79 0.17 -13.17
C GLU A 45 13.30 -0.04 -13.20
N LYS A 46 14.05 0.78 -12.44
CA LYS A 46 15.50 0.67 -12.44
C LYS A 46 16.00 -0.64 -11.82
N ARG A 47 15.16 -1.36 -11.08
CA ARG A 47 15.47 -2.67 -10.53
C ARG A 47 14.90 -3.82 -11.35
N GLY A 48 14.23 -3.53 -12.46
CA GLY A 48 13.65 -4.54 -13.33
C GLY A 48 12.49 -5.30 -12.69
N LEU A 49 11.74 -4.66 -11.82
CA LEU A 49 10.67 -5.32 -11.07
C LEU A 49 9.34 -5.27 -11.80
N HIS A 50 8.52 -6.31 -11.55
CA HIS A 50 7.16 -6.40 -12.05
C HIS A 50 6.19 -6.10 -10.90
N VAL A 51 5.65 -4.89 -10.87
CA VAL A 51 4.72 -4.48 -9.82
C VAL A 51 3.36 -5.13 -10.07
N LYS A 52 2.92 -5.98 -9.15
CA LYS A 52 1.67 -6.73 -9.26
C LYS A 52 0.53 -6.08 -8.50
N ALA A 53 0.81 -5.39 -7.41
CA ALA A 53 -0.24 -4.89 -6.54
C ALA A 53 0.23 -3.72 -5.68
N ILE A 54 -0.75 -3.00 -5.17
CA ILE A 54 -0.60 -2.04 -4.08
C ILE A 54 -1.35 -2.62 -2.89
N TRP A 55 -0.70 -2.70 -1.74
CA TRP A 55 -1.34 -3.14 -0.49
C TRP A 55 -1.55 -1.93 0.40
N LEU A 56 -2.74 -1.78 0.95
CA LEU A 56 -3.10 -0.64 1.80
C LEU A 56 -3.37 -1.09 3.23
N THR A 57 -2.70 -0.45 4.20
CA THR A 57 -2.91 -0.74 5.61
C THR A 57 -4.17 -0.06 6.13
N HIS A 58 -4.44 1.17 5.68
CA HIS A 58 -5.62 1.93 6.11
C HIS A 58 -5.89 3.07 5.12
N GLY A 59 -7.02 3.75 5.31
CA GLY A 59 -7.55 4.71 4.34
C GLY A 59 -7.17 6.17 4.52
N HIS A 60 -6.20 6.50 5.36
CA HIS A 60 -5.77 7.89 5.51
C HIS A 60 -5.08 8.41 4.26
N LEU A 61 -5.31 9.69 3.96
CA LEU A 61 -4.84 10.34 2.73
C LEU A 61 -3.35 10.13 2.44
N ASP A 62 -2.51 10.28 3.45
CA ASP A 62 -1.06 10.16 3.29
C ASP A 62 -0.61 8.72 2.96
N HIS A 63 -1.50 7.75 3.06
CA HIS A 63 -1.25 6.35 2.71
C HIS A 63 -1.90 5.92 1.40
N VAL A 64 -2.90 6.66 0.91
CA VAL A 64 -3.67 6.24 -0.28
C VAL A 64 -3.70 7.29 -1.40
N GLY A 65 -3.17 8.48 -1.16
CA GLY A 65 -3.34 9.62 -2.06
C GLY A 65 -2.79 9.43 -3.48
N GLY A 66 -1.85 8.53 -3.69
CA GLY A 66 -1.26 8.26 -5.01
C GLY A 66 -1.82 7.04 -5.73
N VAL A 67 -2.76 6.32 -5.11
CA VAL A 67 -3.25 5.05 -5.67
C VAL A 67 -3.91 5.23 -7.04
N ALA A 68 -4.79 6.20 -7.17
CA ALA A 68 -5.50 6.43 -8.44
C ALA A 68 -4.53 6.78 -9.57
N GLU A 69 -3.55 7.63 -9.30
CA GLU A 69 -2.54 8.00 -10.29
C GLU A 69 -1.75 6.79 -10.77
N MET A 70 -1.30 5.95 -9.84
CA MET A 70 -0.51 4.77 -10.19
C MET A 70 -1.33 3.76 -11.01
N THR A 71 -2.57 3.52 -10.63
CA THR A 71 -3.41 2.53 -11.30
C THR A 71 -3.96 3.02 -12.63
N GLU A 72 -4.19 4.31 -12.81
CA GLU A 72 -4.60 4.87 -14.09
C GLU A 72 -3.53 4.63 -15.16
N GLY A 73 -2.26 4.79 -14.79
CA GLY A 73 -1.16 4.53 -15.72
C GLY A 73 -0.81 3.05 -15.86
N ASN A 74 -1.26 2.21 -14.92
CA ASN A 74 -0.91 0.80 -14.85
C ASN A 74 -2.14 -0.02 -14.42
N PRO A 75 -3.12 -0.21 -15.33
CA PRO A 75 -4.42 -0.79 -14.94
C PRO A 75 -4.38 -2.26 -14.51
N LYS A 76 -3.25 -2.95 -14.73
CA LYS A 76 -3.11 -4.33 -14.27
C LYS A 76 -2.69 -4.45 -12.81
N ILE A 77 -2.30 -3.35 -12.19
CA ILE A 77 -1.93 -3.34 -10.77
C ILE A 77 -3.20 -3.47 -9.94
N GLU A 78 -3.26 -4.52 -9.10
CA GLU A 78 -4.38 -4.71 -8.19
C GLU A 78 -4.22 -3.83 -6.95
N VAL A 79 -5.35 -3.37 -6.40
CA VAL A 79 -5.37 -2.62 -5.14
C VAL A 79 -6.01 -3.50 -4.07
N LEU A 80 -5.22 -3.92 -3.10
CA LEU A 80 -5.66 -4.85 -2.06
C LEU A 80 -5.68 -4.14 -0.70
N GLY A 81 -6.83 -4.12 -0.08
CA GLY A 81 -7.07 -3.42 1.18
C GLY A 81 -7.49 -1.97 0.99
N PRO A 82 -7.71 -1.27 2.10
CA PRO A 82 -7.62 -1.80 3.45
C PRO A 82 -8.81 -2.71 3.82
N HIS A 83 -9.14 -2.79 5.09
CA HIS A 83 -10.37 -3.47 5.53
C HIS A 83 -11.58 -2.60 5.17
N GLU A 84 -12.72 -3.23 4.87
CA GLU A 84 -13.93 -2.51 4.46
C GLU A 84 -14.40 -1.46 5.46
N ALA A 85 -14.04 -1.60 6.73
CA ALA A 85 -14.38 -0.61 7.75
C ALA A 85 -13.81 0.78 7.46
N ASP A 86 -12.81 0.90 6.57
CA ASP A 86 -12.25 2.18 6.13
C ASP A 86 -12.88 2.70 4.83
N ARG A 87 -13.94 2.07 4.35
CA ARG A 87 -14.63 2.52 3.12
C ARG A 87 -15.01 4.00 3.16
N PHE A 88 -15.45 4.49 4.31
CA PHE A 88 -15.86 5.89 4.46
C PHE A 88 -14.71 6.87 4.20
N LEU A 89 -13.48 6.50 4.55
CA LEU A 89 -12.31 7.35 4.30
C LEU A 89 -12.04 7.46 2.80
N LEU A 90 -12.11 6.34 2.09
CA LEU A 90 -11.90 6.33 0.64
C LEU A 90 -13.03 7.05 -0.09
N ALA A 91 -14.27 6.93 0.39
CA ALA A 91 -15.42 7.59 -0.21
C ALA A 91 -15.35 9.12 -0.08
N ASN A 92 -14.66 9.62 0.96
CA ASN A 92 -14.56 11.05 1.23
C ASN A 92 -13.19 11.63 0.88
N LEU A 93 -12.40 10.92 0.10
CA LEU A 93 -11.01 11.30 -0.19
C LEU A 93 -10.89 12.71 -0.78
N THR A 94 -11.74 13.06 -1.74
CA THR A 94 -11.71 14.38 -2.38
C THR A 94 -11.95 15.52 -1.37
N GLU A 95 -12.92 15.35 -0.47
CA GLU A 95 -13.21 16.34 0.55
C GLU A 95 -12.05 16.45 1.56
N ILE A 96 -11.45 15.32 1.91
CA ILE A 96 -10.32 15.29 2.85
C ILE A 96 -9.12 16.03 2.25
N THR A 97 -8.84 15.88 0.95
CA THR A 97 -7.73 16.58 0.31
C THR A 97 -7.92 18.08 0.35
N LYS A 98 -9.13 18.57 0.15
CA LYS A 98 -9.45 19.99 0.25
C LYS A 98 -9.25 20.50 1.67
N GLN A 99 -9.71 19.75 2.65
CA GLN A 99 -9.67 20.14 4.06
C GLN A 99 -8.24 20.31 4.57
N TYR A 100 -7.32 19.47 4.13
CA TYR A 100 -5.91 19.49 4.56
C TYR A 100 -4.99 20.22 3.62
N ASN A 101 -5.54 20.90 2.61
CA ASN A 101 -4.75 21.65 1.62
C ASN A 101 -3.72 20.76 0.90
N PHE A 102 -4.07 19.51 0.71
CA PHE A 102 -3.23 18.50 0.09
C PHE A 102 -3.37 18.57 -1.44
N PRO A 103 -2.37 18.14 -2.22
CA PRO A 103 -2.55 18.02 -3.66
C PRO A 103 -3.77 17.15 -3.97
N PRO A 104 -4.58 17.50 -4.99
CA PRO A 104 -5.80 16.75 -5.28
C PRO A 104 -5.51 15.26 -5.44
N ALA A 105 -6.26 14.42 -4.74
CA ALA A 105 -6.22 12.99 -4.89
C ALA A 105 -7.54 12.53 -5.48
N LYS A 106 -7.46 11.69 -6.52
CA LYS A 106 -8.66 11.13 -7.13
C LYS A 106 -9.18 9.97 -6.31
N PRO A 107 -10.50 9.80 -6.22
CA PRO A 107 -11.06 8.63 -5.58
C PRO A 107 -10.71 7.38 -6.38
N PHE A 108 -10.61 6.27 -5.67
CA PHE A 108 -10.38 4.97 -6.29
C PHE A 108 -11.19 3.91 -5.54
N ARG A 109 -11.30 2.75 -6.14
CA ARG A 109 -11.97 1.61 -5.52
C ARG A 109 -10.97 0.46 -5.43
N PRO A 110 -10.78 -0.15 -4.23
CA PRO A 110 -9.93 -1.32 -4.11
C PRO A 110 -10.43 -2.46 -4.99
N THR A 111 -9.49 -3.25 -5.52
CA THR A 111 -9.82 -4.49 -6.22
C THR A 111 -10.49 -5.46 -5.25
N ARG A 112 -9.99 -5.48 -4.00
CA ARG A 112 -10.52 -6.33 -2.94
C ARG A 112 -10.29 -5.69 -1.58
N TRP A 113 -11.32 -5.71 -0.73
CA TRP A 113 -11.15 -5.42 0.71
C TRP A 113 -10.50 -6.62 1.37
N LEU A 114 -9.69 -6.37 2.40
CA LEU A 114 -8.99 -7.44 3.11
C LEU A 114 -9.53 -7.64 4.51
N GLU A 115 -9.52 -8.90 4.95
CA GLU A 115 -10.03 -9.29 6.26
C GLU A 115 -8.98 -10.04 7.06
N GLU A 116 -9.18 -10.13 8.37
CA GLU A 116 -8.35 -10.94 9.26
C GLU A 116 -8.19 -12.36 8.69
N GLY A 117 -6.95 -12.80 8.57
CA GLY A 117 -6.66 -14.17 8.11
C GLY A 117 -6.47 -14.31 6.61
N ASP A 118 -6.75 -13.26 5.82
CA ASP A 118 -6.45 -13.30 4.39
C ASP A 118 -4.95 -13.49 4.17
N GLU A 119 -4.60 -14.13 3.06
CA GLU A 119 -3.21 -14.36 2.70
C GLU A 119 -2.89 -13.72 1.35
N LEU A 120 -1.78 -13.01 1.30
CA LEU A 120 -1.28 -12.36 0.08
C LEU A 120 0.13 -12.85 -0.18
N LYS A 121 0.61 -12.68 -1.43
CA LYS A 121 1.96 -13.13 -1.78
C LYS A 121 2.74 -12.04 -2.50
N VAL A 122 4.04 -12.00 -2.19
CA VAL A 122 5.05 -11.30 -2.98
C VAL A 122 5.95 -12.39 -3.53
N GLY A 123 5.81 -12.71 -4.83
CA GLY A 123 6.50 -13.87 -5.38
C GLY A 123 6.17 -15.12 -4.60
N ARG A 124 7.18 -15.70 -3.93
CA ARG A 124 7.03 -16.93 -3.13
C ARG A 124 6.70 -16.67 -1.67
N TYR A 125 6.77 -15.42 -1.22
CA TYR A 125 6.61 -15.09 0.20
C TYR A 125 5.15 -14.81 0.54
N ALA A 126 4.62 -15.56 1.51
CA ALA A 126 3.23 -15.43 1.95
C ALA A 126 3.15 -14.46 3.13
N PHE A 127 2.18 -13.56 3.05
CA PHE A 127 1.88 -12.59 4.10
C PHE A 127 0.47 -12.83 4.61
N LYS A 128 0.31 -12.76 5.92
CA LYS A 128 -0.99 -12.88 6.56
C LYS A 128 -1.51 -11.50 6.92
N VAL A 129 -2.80 -11.28 6.70
CA VAL A 129 -3.47 -10.03 7.08
C VAL A 129 -3.96 -10.15 8.51
N LEU A 130 -3.60 -9.16 9.34
CA LEU A 130 -4.09 -9.04 10.72
C LEU A 130 -4.88 -7.75 10.82
N HIS A 131 -6.10 -7.82 11.32
CA HIS A 131 -6.96 -6.65 11.51
C HIS A 131 -6.69 -6.05 12.90
N ILE A 132 -6.18 -4.83 12.93
CA ILE A 132 -5.80 -4.13 14.16
C ILE A 132 -6.49 -2.76 14.17
N PRO A 133 -7.80 -2.72 14.47
CA PRO A 133 -8.51 -1.45 14.51
C PRO A 133 -8.04 -0.58 15.68
N GLY A 134 -8.12 0.73 15.51
CA GLY A 134 -7.70 1.68 16.53
C GLY A 134 -7.33 3.01 15.90
N HIS A 135 -6.20 3.06 15.20
CA HIS A 135 -5.80 4.24 14.44
C HIS A 135 -6.88 4.60 13.39
N THR A 136 -7.36 3.60 12.65
CA THR A 136 -8.62 3.67 11.91
C THR A 136 -9.39 2.38 12.15
N PRO A 137 -10.72 2.37 11.94
CA PRO A 137 -11.50 1.13 12.12
C PRO A 137 -11.10 0.02 11.17
N GLY A 138 -10.56 0.35 10.00
CA GLY A 138 -10.14 -0.63 9.00
C GLY A 138 -8.65 -0.88 8.91
N HIS A 139 -7.87 -0.46 9.92
CA HIS A 139 -6.42 -0.64 9.90
C HIS A 139 -6.04 -2.11 9.94
N ILE A 140 -5.21 -2.53 8.98
CA ILE A 140 -4.66 -3.88 8.91
C ILE A 140 -3.14 -3.82 8.81
N VAL A 141 -2.49 -4.92 9.15
CA VAL A 141 -1.06 -5.08 8.99
C VAL A 141 -0.78 -6.37 8.22
N PHE A 142 0.42 -6.47 7.66
CA PHE A 142 0.81 -7.62 6.84
C PHE A 142 2.03 -8.28 7.49
N TYR A 143 1.90 -9.56 7.81
CA TYR A 143 2.94 -10.31 8.50
C TYR A 143 3.46 -11.47 7.66
N CYS A 144 4.78 -11.52 7.46
CA CYS A 144 5.46 -12.64 6.81
C CYS A 144 6.33 -13.35 7.83
N ALA A 145 5.87 -14.53 8.30
CA ALA A 145 6.60 -15.29 9.30
C ALA A 145 7.97 -15.78 8.79
N GLU A 146 8.03 -16.20 7.53
CA GLU A 146 9.25 -16.69 6.92
C GLU A 146 10.36 -15.65 6.90
N ALA A 147 10.02 -14.39 6.59
CA ALA A 147 10.98 -13.30 6.53
C ALA A 147 11.13 -12.56 7.86
N GLY A 148 10.29 -12.85 8.85
CA GLY A 148 10.27 -12.12 10.12
C GLY A 148 9.91 -10.66 9.93
N LEU A 149 9.01 -10.35 9.00
CA LEU A 149 8.69 -8.99 8.57
C LEU A 149 7.25 -8.63 8.87
N LEU A 150 7.04 -7.44 9.43
CA LEU A 150 5.72 -6.89 9.69
C LEU A 150 5.61 -5.51 9.05
N ILE A 151 4.62 -5.34 8.17
CA ILE A 151 4.29 -4.05 7.58
C ILE A 151 3.12 -3.48 8.37
N ALA A 152 3.39 -2.45 9.15
CA ALA A 152 2.50 -2.01 10.22
C ALA A 152 1.71 -0.73 9.94
N GLY A 153 2.05 0.02 8.91
CA GLY A 153 1.43 1.33 8.69
C GLY A 153 1.76 2.26 9.86
N ASP A 154 0.73 2.76 10.53
CA ASP A 154 0.88 3.68 11.67
C ASP A 154 0.73 3.01 13.03
N VAL A 155 0.82 1.69 13.10
CA VAL A 155 0.78 0.97 14.37
C VAL A 155 2.17 0.97 14.98
N LEU A 156 2.28 1.28 16.28
CA LEU A 156 3.55 1.28 17.00
C LEU A 156 3.87 -0.10 17.57
N PHE A 157 5.11 -0.47 17.49
CA PHE A 157 5.61 -1.73 18.02
C PHE A 157 6.83 -1.51 18.90
#